data_48632fef53ff8c168d13444a0138c745
#
_entry.id   48632fef53ff8c168d13444a0138c745
#
_cell.length_a   1.000
_cell.length_b   1.000
_cell.length_c   1.000
_cell.angle_alpha   90.00
_cell.angle_beta   90.00
_cell.angle_gamma   90.00
#
_symmetry.space_group_name_H-M   'P 1'
#
loop_
_entity.id
_entity.type
_entity.pdbx_description
1 polymer ?
#
loop_
_entity_poly.entity_id
_entity_poly.type
_entity_poly.pdbx_seq_one_letter_code
_entity_poly.pdbx_strand_id
1 'polypeptide(L)'
;MKKWLIILLFLIPGFAAMAQNEEPAPQEGKIQERMREYIQNKLNLNRNEADRFTPVFVRYFREFAQTHRQNRGDRLVLQQKIVELRLRYRGEFKQILDEQRANKVYLYEDEFRRKAVDIIREHRRGDRVPPRRTRAIMLRMNNCLL
;
A
#
# COMPACT_ATOMS: atom_id res chain seq x y z
N MET A 1 -12.39 -19.92 -58.85
CA MET A 1 -11.33 -19.86 -57.83
C MET A 1 -11.46 -18.60 -56.96
N LYS A 2 -12.66 -18.22 -56.53
CA LYS A 2 -12.90 -16.97 -55.72
C LYS A 2 -13.70 -17.21 -54.43
N LYS A 3 -13.86 -18.46 -54.01
CA LYS A 3 -14.68 -18.79 -52.83
C LYS A 3 -13.90 -19.22 -51.61
N TRP A 4 -12.57 -19.29 -51.68
CA TRP A 4 -11.73 -19.73 -50.57
C TRP A 4 -11.13 -18.60 -49.73
N LEU A 5 -11.28 -17.33 -50.18
CA LEU A 5 -10.74 -16.15 -49.47
C LEU A 5 -11.64 -15.63 -48.36
N ILE A 6 -12.87 -16.12 -48.24
CA ILE A 6 -13.84 -15.62 -47.24
C ILE A 6 -13.72 -16.40 -45.90
N ILE A 7 -13.13 -17.61 -45.91
CA ILE A 7 -13.04 -18.45 -44.72
C ILE A 7 -11.88 -18.05 -43.77
N LEU A 8 -10.93 -17.25 -44.24
CA LEU A 8 -9.75 -16.87 -43.45
C LEU A 8 -9.96 -15.60 -42.58
N LEU A 9 -11.15 -14.96 -42.67
CA LEU A 9 -11.49 -13.73 -41.94
C LEU A 9 -12.17 -13.97 -40.59
N PHE A 10 -12.49 -15.24 -40.23
CA PHE A 10 -13.26 -15.55 -39.02
C PHE A 10 -12.43 -16.24 -37.92
N LEU A 11 -11.11 -16.34 -38.03
CA LEU A 11 -10.27 -16.96 -37.01
C LEU A 11 -9.37 -15.92 -36.32
N ILE A 12 -9.98 -14.81 -35.84
CA ILE A 12 -9.34 -13.99 -34.81
C ILE A 12 -9.94 -14.47 -33.48
N PRO A 13 -9.23 -15.32 -32.71
CA PRO A 13 -9.63 -15.53 -31.34
C PRO A 13 -9.51 -14.19 -30.64
N GLY A 14 -10.65 -13.68 -30.16
CA GLY A 14 -10.69 -12.51 -29.31
C GLY A 14 -9.73 -12.73 -28.14
N PHE A 15 -8.61 -12.05 -28.19
CA PHE A 15 -7.79 -11.83 -27.01
C PHE A 15 -8.62 -10.92 -26.09
N ALA A 16 -9.53 -11.53 -25.33
CA ALA A 16 -10.06 -10.92 -24.15
C ALA A 16 -8.85 -10.73 -23.23
N ALA A 17 -8.26 -9.54 -23.28
CA ALA A 17 -7.35 -9.08 -22.25
C ALA A 17 -8.18 -9.12 -20.96
N MET A 18 -8.09 -10.22 -20.24
CA MET A 18 -8.45 -10.27 -18.83
C MET A 18 -7.51 -9.28 -18.13
N ALA A 19 -8.00 -8.05 -17.95
CA ALA A 19 -7.47 -7.17 -16.94
C ALA A 19 -7.66 -7.92 -15.61
N GLN A 20 -6.64 -8.64 -15.19
CA GLN A 20 -6.57 -9.21 -13.85
C GLN A 20 -6.52 -8.02 -12.91
N ASN A 21 -7.69 -7.61 -12.42
CA ASN A 21 -7.80 -6.84 -11.20
C ASN A 21 -7.28 -7.77 -10.09
N GLU A 22 -5.96 -7.73 -9.85
CA GLU A 22 -5.38 -8.35 -8.66
C GLU A 22 -6.03 -7.66 -7.46
N GLU A 23 -6.99 -8.33 -6.84
CA GLU A 23 -7.48 -7.91 -5.55
C GLU A 23 -6.29 -7.89 -4.59
N PRO A 24 -6.05 -6.78 -3.89
CA PRO A 24 -4.96 -6.68 -2.92
C PRO A 24 -5.10 -7.79 -1.89
N ALA A 25 -3.99 -8.44 -1.53
CA ALA A 25 -3.98 -9.46 -0.50
C ALA A 25 -4.71 -8.94 0.77
N PRO A 26 -5.44 -9.79 1.52
CA PRO A 26 -6.30 -9.34 2.63
C PRO A 26 -5.60 -8.46 3.67
N GLN A 27 -4.29 -8.60 3.84
CA GLN A 27 -3.49 -7.73 4.72
C GLN A 27 -3.17 -6.38 4.07
N GLU A 28 -2.91 -6.34 2.76
CA GLU A 28 -2.68 -5.09 2.02
C GLU A 28 -3.94 -4.22 2.03
N GLY A 29 -5.12 -4.82 1.86
CA GLY A 29 -6.39 -4.12 1.96
C GLY A 29 -6.61 -3.45 3.32
N LYS A 30 -6.28 -4.13 4.42
CA LYS A 30 -6.37 -3.55 5.77
C LYS A 30 -5.39 -2.40 6.00
N ILE A 31 -4.16 -2.51 5.49
CA ILE A 31 -3.16 -1.44 5.59
C ILE A 31 -3.59 -0.23 4.76
N GLN A 32 -4.07 -0.47 3.54
CA GLN A 32 -4.60 0.57 2.66
C GLN A 32 -5.74 1.35 3.32
N GLU A 33 -6.71 0.63 3.91
CA GLU A 33 -7.85 1.23 4.60
C GLU A 33 -7.42 2.10 5.79
N ARG A 34 -6.58 1.57 6.66
CA ARG A 34 -6.05 2.32 7.82
C ARG A 34 -5.24 3.55 7.40
N MET A 35 -4.45 3.43 6.35
CA MET A 35 -3.69 4.56 5.82
C MET A 35 -4.62 5.63 5.25
N ARG A 36 -5.65 5.23 4.50
CA ARG A 36 -6.67 6.13 3.97
C ARG A 36 -7.37 6.91 5.09
N GLU A 37 -7.89 6.21 6.10
CA GLU A 37 -8.54 6.82 7.26
C GLU A 37 -7.61 7.78 8.01
N TYR A 38 -6.36 7.36 8.21
CA TYR A 38 -5.35 8.21 8.84
C TYR A 38 -5.14 9.52 8.10
N ILE A 39 -4.98 9.45 6.77
CA ILE A 39 -4.75 10.63 5.93
C ILE A 39 -6.00 11.52 5.90
N GLN A 40 -7.19 10.94 5.75
CA GLN A 40 -8.45 11.69 5.77
C GLN A 40 -8.63 12.47 7.08
N ASN A 41 -8.35 11.83 8.22
CA ASN A 41 -8.42 12.47 9.54
C ASN A 41 -7.36 13.59 9.69
N LYS A 42 -6.13 13.36 9.23
CA LYS A 42 -5.05 14.36 9.30
C LYS A 42 -5.30 15.59 8.43
N LEU A 43 -5.97 15.40 7.30
CA LEU A 43 -6.35 16.47 6.39
C LEU A 43 -7.69 17.13 6.75
N ASN A 44 -8.40 16.61 7.76
CA ASN A 44 -9.75 17.05 8.15
C ASN A 44 -10.70 17.09 6.94
N LEU A 45 -10.76 15.99 6.17
CA LEU A 45 -11.62 15.93 5.00
C LEU A 45 -13.08 15.90 5.44
N ASN A 46 -13.91 16.76 4.82
CA ASN A 46 -15.35 16.65 4.95
C ASN A 46 -15.86 15.43 4.14
N ARG A 47 -17.13 15.07 4.34
CA ARG A 47 -17.73 13.89 3.73
C ARG A 47 -17.61 13.89 2.20
N ASN A 48 -17.92 15.00 1.56
CA ASN A 48 -17.85 15.12 0.09
C ASN A 48 -16.40 14.97 -0.42
N GLU A 49 -15.44 15.61 0.25
CA GLU A 49 -14.02 15.46 -0.07
C GLU A 49 -13.55 14.00 0.13
N ALA A 50 -13.94 13.36 1.24
CA ALA A 50 -13.60 11.98 1.54
C ALA A 50 -14.17 10.99 0.51
N ASP A 51 -15.40 11.19 0.07
CA ASP A 51 -16.05 10.36 -0.95
C ASP A 51 -15.32 10.46 -2.30
N ARG A 52 -14.86 11.66 -2.67
CA ARG A 52 -14.08 11.89 -3.90
C ARG A 52 -12.63 11.45 -3.77
N PHE A 53 -12.03 11.62 -2.60
CA PHE A 53 -10.64 11.24 -2.31
C PHE A 53 -10.44 9.72 -2.33
N THR A 54 -11.37 8.97 -1.76
CA THR A 54 -11.27 7.51 -1.60
C THR A 54 -10.92 6.77 -2.89
N PRO A 55 -11.66 6.90 -4.01
CA PRO A 55 -11.36 6.16 -5.23
C PRO A 55 -10.00 6.52 -5.84
N VAL A 56 -9.58 7.78 -5.74
CA VAL A 56 -8.28 8.23 -6.23
C VAL A 56 -7.16 7.64 -5.37
N PHE A 57 -7.32 7.66 -4.04
CA PHE A 57 -6.33 7.11 -3.12
C PHE A 57 -6.18 5.59 -3.27
N VAL A 58 -7.27 4.85 -3.48
CA VAL A 58 -7.25 3.40 -3.71
C VAL A 58 -6.45 3.06 -4.98
N ARG A 59 -6.66 3.79 -6.09
CA ARG A 59 -5.88 3.63 -7.32
C ARG A 59 -4.40 3.95 -7.07
N TYR A 60 -4.11 5.08 -6.46
CA TYR A 60 -2.76 5.48 -6.09
C TYR A 60 -2.03 4.40 -5.29
N PHE A 61 -2.67 3.90 -4.23
CA PHE A 61 -2.06 2.89 -3.36
C PHE A 61 -1.77 1.57 -4.09
N ARG A 62 -2.69 1.13 -4.97
CA ARG A 62 -2.50 -0.05 -5.80
C ARG A 62 -1.29 0.09 -6.73
N GLU A 63 -1.19 1.20 -7.44
CA GLU A 63 -0.06 1.49 -8.32
C GLU A 63 1.24 1.65 -7.55
N PHE A 64 1.19 2.26 -6.37
CA PHE A 64 2.34 2.37 -5.47
C PHE A 64 2.86 0.98 -5.06
N ALA A 65 1.97 0.09 -4.61
CA ALA A 65 2.33 -1.27 -4.23
C ALA A 65 2.91 -2.06 -5.43
N GLN A 66 2.32 -1.91 -6.61
CA GLN A 66 2.82 -2.55 -7.83
C GLN A 66 4.20 -2.02 -8.23
N THR A 67 4.40 -0.69 -8.21
CA THR A 67 5.70 -0.06 -8.49
C THR A 67 6.78 -0.58 -7.54
N HIS A 68 6.43 -0.73 -6.26
CA HIS A 68 7.32 -1.27 -5.25
C HIS A 68 7.71 -2.73 -5.51
N ARG A 69 6.75 -3.58 -5.90
CA ARG A 69 7.01 -4.99 -6.23
C ARG A 69 7.90 -5.14 -7.46
N GLN A 70 7.63 -4.36 -8.49
CA GLN A 70 8.33 -4.45 -9.79
C GLN A 70 9.78 -3.93 -9.74
N ASN A 71 10.05 -2.93 -8.91
CA ASN A 71 11.35 -2.23 -8.90
C ASN A 71 12.15 -2.43 -7.61
N ARG A 72 11.79 -3.42 -6.76
CA ARG A 72 12.46 -3.65 -5.47
C ARG A 72 13.95 -3.99 -5.57
N GLY A 73 14.41 -4.46 -6.74
CA GLY A 73 15.82 -4.84 -7.00
C GLY A 73 16.71 -3.63 -7.29
N ASP A 74 16.14 -2.50 -7.72
CA ASP A 74 16.88 -1.27 -8.01
C ASP A 74 16.30 -0.09 -7.23
N ARG A 75 17.05 0.33 -6.21
CA ARG A 75 16.61 1.39 -5.29
C ARG A 75 16.44 2.74 -6.00
N LEU A 76 17.32 3.08 -6.95
CA LEU A 76 17.28 4.38 -7.63
C LEU A 76 16.11 4.43 -8.61
N VAL A 77 15.92 3.39 -9.39
CA VAL A 77 14.77 3.25 -10.30
C VAL A 77 13.46 3.27 -9.49
N LEU A 78 13.40 2.55 -8.37
CA LEU A 78 12.24 2.58 -7.50
C LEU A 78 11.92 4.00 -7.00
N GLN A 79 12.92 4.73 -6.51
CA GLN A 79 12.72 6.10 -6.03
C GLN A 79 12.22 7.01 -7.15
N GLN A 80 12.82 6.93 -8.34
CA GLN A 80 12.36 7.69 -9.51
C GLN A 80 10.90 7.38 -9.83
N LYS A 81 10.53 6.11 -9.94
CA LYS A 81 9.16 5.68 -10.26
C LYS A 81 8.13 6.12 -9.21
N ILE A 82 8.51 6.09 -7.94
CA ILE A 82 7.63 6.60 -6.86
C ILE A 82 7.44 8.12 -6.97
N VAL A 83 8.48 8.88 -7.30
CA VAL A 83 8.36 10.33 -7.51
C VAL A 83 7.47 10.63 -8.71
N GLU A 84 7.65 9.97 -9.84
CA GLU A 84 6.81 10.11 -11.03
C GLU A 84 5.34 9.82 -10.72
N LEU A 85 5.08 8.73 -10.01
CA LEU A 85 3.75 8.35 -9.55
C LEU A 85 3.10 9.45 -8.67
N ARG A 86 3.82 9.94 -7.67
CA ARG A 86 3.36 10.99 -6.77
C ARG A 86 3.07 12.30 -7.50
N LEU A 87 3.90 12.68 -8.46
CA LEU A 87 3.67 13.88 -9.28
C LEU A 87 2.38 13.78 -10.10
N ARG A 88 2.10 12.62 -10.69
CA ARG A 88 0.87 12.37 -11.44
C ARG A 88 -0.36 12.48 -10.54
N TYR A 89 -0.39 11.75 -9.42
CA TYR A 89 -1.53 11.75 -8.50
C TYR A 89 -1.70 13.05 -7.73
N ARG A 90 -0.63 13.87 -7.58
CA ARG A 90 -0.75 15.22 -7.01
C ARG A 90 -1.72 16.06 -7.82
N GLY A 91 -1.70 15.95 -9.15
CA GLY A 91 -2.67 16.63 -10.02
C GLY A 91 -4.11 16.21 -9.74
N GLU A 92 -4.37 14.92 -9.56
CA GLU A 92 -5.70 14.40 -9.23
C GLU A 92 -6.15 14.84 -7.83
N PHE A 93 -5.28 14.78 -6.84
CA PHE A 93 -5.61 15.25 -5.48
C PHE A 93 -5.90 16.76 -5.43
N LYS A 94 -5.21 17.59 -6.24
CA LYS A 94 -5.50 19.04 -6.35
C LYS A 94 -6.88 19.35 -6.91
N GLN A 95 -7.51 18.44 -7.64
CA GLN A 95 -8.88 18.61 -8.13
C GLN A 95 -9.94 18.37 -7.04
N ILE A 96 -9.53 17.76 -5.92
CA ILE A 96 -10.40 17.42 -4.79
C ILE A 96 -10.10 18.31 -3.59
N LEU A 97 -8.83 18.58 -3.37
CA LEU A 97 -8.27 19.30 -2.23
C LEU A 97 -7.57 20.58 -2.71
N ASP A 98 -7.34 21.52 -1.81
CA ASP A 98 -6.41 22.62 -2.09
C ASP A 98 -4.97 22.10 -2.25
N GLU A 99 -4.10 22.93 -2.83
CA GLU A 99 -2.71 22.57 -3.13
C GLU A 99 -1.91 22.17 -1.89
N GLN A 100 -2.12 22.84 -0.77
CA GLN A 100 -1.39 22.52 0.46
C GLN A 100 -1.79 21.15 1.01
N ARG A 101 -3.09 20.85 1.05
CA ARG A 101 -3.58 19.56 1.52
C ARG A 101 -3.19 18.43 0.55
N ALA A 102 -3.24 18.65 -0.77
CA ALA A 102 -2.78 17.69 -1.76
C ALA A 102 -1.31 17.30 -1.59
N ASN A 103 -0.43 18.26 -1.26
CA ASN A 103 0.97 17.98 -0.96
C ASN A 103 1.15 17.22 0.38
N LYS A 104 0.31 17.52 1.37
CA LYS A 104 0.34 16.85 2.68
C LYS A 104 -0.11 15.38 2.63
N VAL A 105 -0.81 14.92 1.58
CA VAL A 105 -1.16 13.51 1.40
C VAL A 105 0.09 12.63 1.52
N TYR A 106 1.17 12.98 0.83
CA TYR A 106 2.41 12.20 0.82
C TYR A 106 3.19 12.32 2.13
N LEU A 107 3.12 13.47 2.78
CA LEU A 107 3.71 13.64 4.12
C LEU A 107 3.06 12.68 5.13
N TYR A 108 1.73 12.61 5.13
CA TYR A 108 0.98 11.73 6.04
C TYR A 108 1.08 10.26 5.66
N GLU A 109 1.21 9.95 4.37
CA GLU A 109 1.55 8.60 3.90
C GLU A 109 2.89 8.14 4.49
N ASP A 110 3.93 8.97 4.38
CA ASP A 110 5.27 8.67 4.91
C ASP A 110 5.26 8.59 6.46
N GLU A 111 4.47 9.45 7.13
CA GLU A 111 4.30 9.40 8.59
C GLU A 111 3.62 8.09 9.02
N PHE A 112 2.54 7.70 8.35
CA PHE A 112 1.85 6.43 8.63
C PHE A 112 2.78 5.24 8.47
N ARG A 113 3.56 5.19 7.38
CA ARG A 113 4.50 4.09 7.14
C ARG A 113 5.57 3.99 8.22
N ARG A 114 6.12 5.11 8.68
CA ARG A 114 7.08 5.12 9.81
C ARG A 114 6.45 4.55 11.06
N LYS A 115 5.26 5.02 11.44
CA LYS A 115 4.53 4.51 12.61
C LYS A 115 4.24 3.01 12.52
N ALA A 116 3.81 2.54 11.35
CA ALA A 116 3.56 1.10 11.13
C ALA A 116 4.82 0.26 11.33
N VAL A 117 5.97 0.72 10.84
CA VAL A 117 7.26 0.04 11.04
C VAL A 117 7.66 0.02 12.52
N ASP A 118 7.46 1.10 13.23
CA ASP A 118 7.82 1.19 14.66
C ASP A 118 6.95 0.25 15.50
N ILE A 119 5.64 0.19 15.25
CA ILE A 119 4.73 -0.77 15.90
C ILE A 119 5.18 -2.22 15.65
N ILE A 120 5.54 -2.58 14.41
CA ILE A 120 6.01 -3.92 14.08
C ILE A 120 7.33 -4.23 14.82
N ARG A 121 8.24 -3.26 14.92
CA ARG A 121 9.50 -3.42 15.65
C ARG A 121 9.29 -3.64 17.15
N GLU A 122 8.36 -2.90 17.74
CA GLU A 122 8.02 -3.04 19.15
C GLU A 122 7.41 -4.40 19.45
N HIS A 123 6.47 -4.88 18.64
CA HIS A 123 5.91 -6.22 18.78
C HIS A 123 7.00 -7.31 18.69
N ARG A 124 7.88 -7.23 17.72
CA ARG A 124 9.00 -8.18 17.60
C ARG A 124 9.97 -8.14 18.77
N ARG A 125 10.14 -6.99 19.43
CA ARG A 125 10.95 -6.87 20.63
C ARG A 125 10.21 -7.44 21.84
N GLY A 126 8.92 -7.20 21.96
CA GLY A 126 8.06 -7.75 23.02
C GLY A 126 8.04 -9.28 23.01
N ASP A 127 7.97 -9.89 21.84
CA ASP A 127 7.96 -11.36 21.67
C ASP A 127 9.33 -12.00 22.03
N ARG A 128 10.42 -11.24 22.01
CA ARG A 128 11.77 -11.71 22.41
C ARG A 128 12.04 -11.59 23.90
N VAL A 129 11.20 -10.90 24.66
CA VAL A 129 11.31 -10.82 26.11
C VAL A 129 10.41 -11.91 26.68
N PRO A 130 10.99 -12.98 27.31
CA PRO A 130 10.16 -14.02 27.92
C PRO A 130 9.24 -13.36 28.96
N PRO A 131 7.97 -13.78 29.06
CA PRO A 131 7.02 -13.19 30.00
C PRO A 131 7.61 -13.20 31.41
N ARG A 132 7.42 -12.11 32.15
CA ARG A 132 8.00 -11.90 33.51
C ARG A 132 7.91 -13.12 34.44
N ARG A 133 6.90 -13.98 34.24
CA ARG A 133 6.74 -15.23 35.01
C ARG A 133 7.86 -16.24 34.72
N THR A 134 8.32 -16.37 33.48
CA THR A 134 9.39 -17.31 33.10
C THR A 134 10.74 -16.86 33.67
N ARG A 135 10.94 -15.54 33.77
CA ARG A 135 12.16 -14.97 34.39
C ARG A 135 12.22 -15.23 35.90
N ALA A 136 11.07 -15.17 36.56
CA ALA A 136 11.00 -15.49 38.00
C ALA A 136 11.22 -16.99 38.29
N ILE A 137 10.81 -17.87 37.39
CA ILE A 137 11.02 -19.33 37.51
C ILE A 137 12.52 -19.66 37.27
N MET A 138 13.15 -19.07 36.25
CA MET A 138 14.60 -19.28 36.00
C MET A 138 15.47 -18.76 37.16
N LEU A 139 15.13 -17.61 37.76
CA LEU A 139 15.85 -17.09 38.94
C LEU A 139 15.68 -17.97 40.17
N ARG A 140 14.52 -18.64 40.35
CA ARG A 140 14.31 -19.59 41.44
C ARG A 140 15.07 -20.90 41.23
N MET A 141 15.19 -21.37 39.99
CA MET A 141 15.94 -22.59 39.69
C MET A 141 17.45 -22.42 39.92
N ASN A 142 18.01 -21.24 39.62
CA ASN A 142 19.45 -20.96 39.88
C ASN A 142 19.79 -20.84 41.38
N ASN A 143 18.81 -20.47 42.21
CA ASN A 143 19.04 -20.35 43.67
C ASN A 143 18.86 -21.68 44.44
N CYS A 144 18.40 -22.75 43.75
CA CYS A 144 18.28 -24.08 44.37
C CYS A 144 19.48 -25.01 44.08
N LEU A 145 20.49 -24.54 43.34
CA LEU A 145 21.68 -25.31 42.94
C LEU A 145 22.97 -24.82 43.61
N LEU A 146 22.86 -23.94 44.61
CA LEU A 146 23.94 -23.54 45.54
C LEU A 146 23.59 -23.97 46.95
#